data_6dec40df2fa1d458205fd3c8449b33fa
#
_entry.id   6dec40df2fa1d458205fd3c8449b33fa
#
_cell.length_a   1.000
_cell.length_b   1.000
_cell.length_c   1.000
_cell.angle_alpha   90.00
_cell.angle_beta   90.00
_cell.angle_gamma   90.00
#
_symmetry.space_group_name_H-M   'P 1'
#
loop_
_entity.id
_entity.type
_entity.pdbx_description
1 polymer ?
#
loop_
_entity_poly.entity_id
_entity_poly.type
_entity_poly.pdbx_seq_one_letter_code
_entity_poly.pdbx_strand_id
1 'polypeptide(L)'
;MNKLPRLLIALGIVAGALVGAAHAQDAKPAQAGSAAAGEKKAAMCIGCHGIPAYQASFPEIYKVPMIAGQNSKYIVSALTAYKKGDRKHPTMRAIAASLSDQDMADLAAFYETENKAGAAAADAAAATPSPAIADLLKKGNCISCHGDNFSKPIDPAYPKLAGQHADYLYYALKAYQVDKNPQVGRNNPIMMGMARPFTHAEAKQLAAYLATLPSELKTVPQSRFR
;
A
#
# COMPACT_ATOMS: atom_id res chain seq x y z
N MET A 1 -88.68 -11.17 21.92
CA MET A 1 -87.99 -10.92 20.65
C MET A 1 -87.18 -9.67 20.83
N ASN A 2 -85.94 -9.78 21.39
CA ASN A 2 -85.07 -8.60 21.62
C ASN A 2 -83.73 -8.81 20.95
N LYS A 3 -83.47 -7.99 19.95
CA LYS A 3 -82.18 -7.95 19.22
C LYS A 3 -81.28 -6.95 19.95
N LEU A 4 -80.17 -7.42 20.54
CA LEU A 4 -79.07 -6.60 21.01
C LEU A 4 -78.07 -6.36 19.84
N PRO A 5 -77.60 -5.13 19.61
CA PRO A 5 -76.50 -4.87 18.69
C PRO A 5 -75.14 -5.17 19.33
N ARG A 6 -74.31 -5.90 18.62
CA ARG A 6 -72.92 -6.16 19.00
C ARG A 6 -72.08 -4.93 18.64
N LEU A 7 -71.55 -4.29 19.68
CA LEU A 7 -70.56 -3.21 19.56
C LEU A 7 -69.17 -3.84 19.36
N LEU A 8 -68.63 -3.72 18.15
CA LEU A 8 -67.24 -4.09 17.88
C LEU A 8 -66.33 -2.92 18.21
N ILE A 9 -65.54 -3.08 19.30
CA ILE A 9 -64.45 -2.16 19.64
C ILE A 9 -63.22 -2.57 18.82
N ALA A 10 -62.86 -1.80 17.82
CA ALA A 10 -61.62 -1.95 17.08
C ALA A 10 -60.48 -1.28 17.86
N LEU A 11 -59.63 -2.10 18.47
CA LEU A 11 -58.38 -1.66 19.12
C LEU A 11 -57.30 -1.43 18.07
N GLY A 12 -57.09 -0.16 17.68
CA GLY A 12 -56.04 0.21 16.75
C GLY A 12 -54.66 0.19 17.44
N ILE A 13 -53.82 -0.77 17.10
CA ILE A 13 -52.40 -0.80 17.48
C ILE A 13 -51.64 0.15 16.55
N VAL A 14 -51.28 1.32 17.03
CA VAL A 14 -50.34 2.23 16.36
C VAL A 14 -48.93 1.70 16.66
N ALA A 15 -48.38 0.89 15.76
CA ALA A 15 -46.97 0.52 15.78
C ALA A 15 -46.14 1.71 15.25
N GLY A 16 -45.62 2.51 16.19
CA GLY A 16 -44.63 3.56 15.85
C GLY A 16 -43.31 2.94 15.38
N ALA A 17 -43.06 2.94 14.10
CA ALA A 17 -41.77 2.60 13.53
C ALA A 17 -40.78 3.73 13.84
N LEU A 18 -39.94 3.55 14.86
CA LEU A 18 -38.73 4.35 15.07
C LEU A 18 -37.74 4.01 13.99
N VAL A 19 -37.82 4.71 12.86
CA VAL A 19 -36.76 4.69 11.82
C VAL A 19 -35.56 5.44 12.41
N GLY A 20 -34.63 4.69 13.00
CA GLY A 20 -33.34 5.22 13.37
C GLY A 20 -32.62 5.68 12.10
N ALA A 21 -32.55 6.99 11.87
CA ALA A 21 -31.69 7.56 10.85
C ALA A 21 -30.26 7.22 11.21
N ALA A 22 -29.70 6.18 10.58
CA ALA A 22 -28.28 5.95 10.56
C ALA A 22 -27.65 7.16 9.85
N HIS A 23 -27.10 8.08 10.61
CA HIS A 23 -26.29 9.15 10.08
C HIS A 23 -25.06 8.50 9.45
N ALA A 24 -25.06 8.29 8.15
CA ALA A 24 -23.83 8.15 7.38
C ALA A 24 -23.07 9.46 7.63
N GLN A 25 -22.03 9.39 8.45
CA GLN A 25 -21.10 10.51 8.57
C GLN A 25 -20.47 10.66 7.20
N ASP A 26 -20.85 11.72 6.50
CA ASP A 26 -20.20 12.13 5.26
C ASP A 26 -18.70 12.28 5.57
N ALA A 27 -17.92 11.32 5.09
CA ALA A 27 -16.48 11.35 5.26
C ALA A 27 -15.98 12.60 4.52
N LYS A 28 -15.63 13.63 5.29
CA LYS A 28 -15.00 14.83 4.73
C LYS A 28 -13.84 14.39 3.85
N PRO A 29 -13.72 14.89 2.60
CA PRO A 29 -12.60 14.56 1.75
C PRO A 29 -11.28 14.79 2.48
N ALA A 30 -10.34 13.85 2.39
CA ALA A 30 -9.05 13.97 3.03
C ALA A 30 -8.37 15.26 2.54
N GLN A 31 -7.91 16.08 3.48
CA GLN A 31 -7.12 17.27 3.18
C GLN A 31 -5.70 16.83 2.77
N ALA A 32 -4.93 17.77 2.19
CA ALA A 32 -3.50 17.52 1.94
C ALA A 32 -2.82 17.03 3.22
N GLY A 33 -2.03 15.96 3.13
CA GLY A 33 -1.37 15.35 4.29
C GLY A 33 -0.36 16.29 4.95
N SER A 34 -0.29 16.22 6.27
CA SER A 34 0.68 16.97 7.09
C SER A 34 1.76 16.03 7.59
N ALA A 35 3.04 16.28 7.22
CA ALA A 35 4.16 15.48 7.68
C ALA A 35 4.30 15.52 9.22
N ALA A 36 4.08 16.68 9.85
CA ALA A 36 4.14 16.82 11.30
C ALA A 36 3.01 16.04 12.04
N ALA A 37 1.83 15.94 11.42
CA ALA A 37 0.76 15.10 11.95
C ALA A 37 1.08 13.61 11.71
N GLY A 38 1.65 13.25 10.57
CA GLY A 38 2.08 11.90 10.21
C GLY A 38 3.16 11.37 11.15
N GLU A 39 4.14 12.19 11.53
CA GLU A 39 5.16 11.83 12.51
C GLU A 39 4.57 11.34 13.83
N LYS A 40 3.56 12.04 14.34
CA LYS A 40 2.87 11.69 15.60
C LYS A 40 2.11 10.37 15.48
N LYS A 41 1.69 9.98 14.28
CA LYS A 41 0.92 8.76 14.00
C LYS A 41 1.80 7.58 13.60
N ALA A 42 3.09 7.78 13.30
CA ALA A 42 3.98 6.79 12.73
C ALA A 42 4.43 5.67 13.69
N ALA A 43 4.06 5.73 15.00
CA ALA A 43 4.56 4.80 16.01
C ALA A 43 4.39 3.32 15.64
N MET A 44 3.21 2.91 15.12
CA MET A 44 2.98 1.53 14.68
C MET A 44 3.78 1.15 13.44
N CYS A 45 4.07 2.10 12.57
CA CYS A 45 4.80 1.86 11.33
C CYS A 45 6.30 1.66 11.59
N ILE A 46 6.85 2.51 12.47
CA ILE A 46 8.28 2.53 12.84
C ILE A 46 8.72 1.20 13.47
N GLY A 47 7.84 0.52 14.22
CA GLY A 47 8.11 -0.77 14.84
C GLY A 47 8.54 -1.89 13.87
N CYS A 48 8.26 -1.71 12.57
CA CYS A 48 8.72 -2.60 11.51
C CYS A 48 9.54 -1.84 10.45
N HIS A 49 9.00 -0.74 9.89
CA HIS A 49 9.61 0.02 8.81
C HIS A 49 10.77 0.92 9.24
N GLY A 50 10.96 1.14 10.55
CA GLY A 50 12.08 1.89 11.12
C GLY A 50 13.23 1.03 11.64
N ILE A 51 13.18 -0.30 11.50
CA ILE A 51 14.21 -1.22 11.97
C ILE A 51 15.02 -1.75 10.77
N PRO A 52 16.32 -1.40 10.65
CA PRO A 52 17.14 -1.90 9.55
C PRO A 52 17.15 -3.43 9.48
N ALA A 53 16.99 -3.96 8.28
CA ALA A 53 16.98 -5.38 7.97
C ALA A 53 15.92 -6.22 8.71
N TYR A 54 14.91 -5.59 9.32
CA TYR A 54 13.81 -6.32 9.95
C TYR A 54 13.09 -7.19 8.92
N GLN A 55 12.82 -8.45 9.26
CA GLN A 55 12.21 -9.42 8.37
C GLN A 55 10.78 -9.76 8.80
N ALA A 56 9.86 -9.76 7.85
CA ALA A 56 8.56 -10.39 8.01
C ALA A 56 8.75 -11.91 7.96
N SER A 57 8.02 -12.64 8.82
CA SER A 57 8.02 -14.10 8.84
C SER A 57 6.80 -14.70 8.17
N PHE A 58 5.79 -13.90 7.91
CA PHE A 58 4.54 -14.31 7.27
C PHE A 58 4.07 -13.24 6.28
N PRO A 59 3.55 -13.60 5.10
CA PRO A 59 3.33 -14.96 4.56
C PRO A 59 4.60 -15.65 4.06
N GLU A 60 5.69 -14.94 3.94
CA GLU A 60 7.02 -15.41 3.55
C GLU A 60 8.09 -14.57 4.22
N ILE A 61 9.32 -15.08 4.27
CA ILE A 61 10.47 -14.36 4.84
C ILE A 61 11.02 -13.39 3.80
N TYR A 62 10.92 -12.10 4.08
CA TYR A 62 11.56 -11.02 3.34
C TYR A 62 11.74 -9.78 4.24
N LYS A 63 12.65 -8.90 3.87
CA LYS A 63 12.84 -7.63 4.58
C LYS A 63 11.63 -6.73 4.44
N VAL A 64 11.19 -6.15 5.54
CA VAL A 64 10.12 -5.13 5.53
C VAL A 64 10.55 -3.97 4.62
N PRO A 65 9.71 -3.55 3.66
CA PRO A 65 10.13 -2.59 2.64
C PRO A 65 10.47 -1.23 3.22
N MET A 66 11.44 -0.60 2.62
CA MET A 66 11.76 0.81 2.84
C MET A 66 10.63 1.69 2.32
N ILE A 67 10.15 2.60 3.14
CA ILE A 67 9.05 3.51 2.79
C ILE A 67 9.42 4.99 2.93
N ALA A 68 10.47 5.34 3.67
CA ALA A 68 10.98 6.71 3.71
C ALA A 68 11.56 7.08 2.34
N GLY A 69 11.19 8.26 1.83
CA GLY A 69 11.50 8.74 0.49
C GLY A 69 10.54 8.25 -0.61
N GLN A 70 9.56 7.41 -0.29
CA GLN A 70 8.56 6.94 -1.26
C GLN A 70 7.50 8.01 -1.55
N ASN A 71 6.95 8.02 -2.76
CA ASN A 71 5.90 8.96 -3.15
C ASN A 71 4.67 8.87 -2.24
N SER A 72 4.20 10.02 -1.75
CA SER A 72 3.02 10.08 -0.88
C SER A 72 1.77 9.52 -1.54
N LYS A 73 1.51 9.82 -2.80
CA LYS A 73 0.37 9.25 -3.54
C LYS A 73 0.43 7.72 -3.62
N TYR A 74 1.64 7.16 -3.81
CA TYR A 74 1.79 5.69 -3.79
C TYR A 74 1.55 5.11 -2.41
N ILE A 75 2.03 5.75 -1.34
CA ILE A 75 1.80 5.28 0.04
C ILE A 75 0.30 5.26 0.35
N VAL A 76 -0.43 6.33 0.02
CA VAL A 76 -1.90 6.38 0.18
C VAL A 76 -2.56 5.26 -0.62
N SER A 77 -2.20 5.10 -1.90
CA SER A 77 -2.74 4.04 -2.75
C SER A 77 -2.49 2.64 -2.18
N ALA A 78 -1.27 2.38 -1.68
CA ALA A 78 -0.92 1.10 -1.08
C ALA A 78 -1.70 0.81 0.22
N LEU A 79 -1.83 1.80 1.12
CA LEU A 79 -2.61 1.67 2.35
C LEU A 79 -4.09 1.46 2.05
N THR A 80 -4.65 2.20 1.11
CA THR A 80 -6.03 2.03 0.63
C THR A 80 -6.25 0.62 0.06
N ALA A 81 -5.30 0.12 -0.75
CA ALA A 81 -5.38 -1.23 -1.31
C ALA A 81 -5.32 -2.32 -0.21
N TYR A 82 -4.52 -2.13 0.83
CA TYR A 82 -4.53 -3.02 2.00
C TYR A 82 -5.88 -2.98 2.73
N LYS A 83 -6.41 -1.78 2.99
CA LYS A 83 -7.70 -1.59 3.67
C LYS A 83 -8.84 -2.25 2.90
N LYS A 84 -8.86 -2.11 1.57
CA LYS A 84 -9.86 -2.73 0.68
C LYS A 84 -9.66 -4.23 0.47
N GLY A 85 -8.47 -4.76 0.75
CA GLY A 85 -8.13 -6.17 0.50
C GLY A 85 -7.63 -6.46 -0.92
N ASP A 86 -7.43 -5.45 -1.77
CA ASP A 86 -6.81 -5.57 -3.08
C ASP A 86 -5.32 -5.93 -2.97
N ARG A 87 -4.68 -5.50 -1.89
CA ARG A 87 -3.33 -5.90 -1.51
C ARG A 87 -3.41 -6.71 -0.23
N LYS A 88 -3.14 -8.00 -0.33
CA LYS A 88 -3.34 -8.94 0.76
C LYS A 88 -2.04 -9.15 1.51
N HIS A 89 -2.05 -8.82 2.78
CA HIS A 89 -1.01 -9.07 3.76
C HIS A 89 -1.64 -8.89 5.13
N PRO A 90 -1.79 -9.93 5.94
CA PRO A 90 -2.60 -9.88 7.16
C PRO A 90 -2.25 -8.73 8.10
N THR A 91 -0.96 -8.55 8.42
CA THR A 91 -0.48 -7.47 9.30
C THR A 91 -0.81 -6.09 8.71
N MET A 92 -0.44 -5.84 7.45
CA MET A 92 -0.67 -4.53 6.84
C MET A 92 -2.14 -4.23 6.61
N ARG A 93 -2.97 -5.26 6.39
CA ARG A 93 -4.42 -5.10 6.31
C ARG A 93 -5.00 -4.65 7.66
N ALA A 94 -4.56 -5.27 8.76
CA ALA A 94 -5.00 -4.90 10.10
C ALA A 94 -4.60 -3.45 10.44
N ILE A 95 -3.35 -3.06 10.15
CA ILE A 95 -2.87 -1.69 10.34
C ILE A 95 -3.69 -0.71 9.49
N ALA A 96 -3.84 -0.97 8.19
CA ALA A 96 -4.56 -0.06 7.28
C ALA A 96 -6.06 0.06 7.61
N ALA A 97 -6.67 -0.99 8.14
CA ALA A 97 -8.08 -0.97 8.56
C ALA A 97 -8.36 0.04 9.67
N SER A 98 -7.39 0.31 10.54
CA SER A 98 -7.51 1.27 11.65
C SER A 98 -7.30 2.73 11.23
N LEU A 99 -6.81 2.99 10.01
CA LEU A 99 -6.48 4.33 9.54
C LEU A 99 -7.68 4.99 8.85
N SER A 100 -7.92 6.26 9.16
CA SER A 100 -8.77 7.13 8.35
C SER A 100 -8.03 7.56 7.07
N ASP A 101 -8.75 8.10 6.08
CA ASP A 101 -8.13 8.62 4.87
C ASP A 101 -7.18 9.78 5.17
N GLN A 102 -7.50 10.62 6.18
CA GLN A 102 -6.60 11.67 6.63
C GLN A 102 -5.35 11.12 7.30
N ASP A 103 -5.44 10.04 8.09
CA ASP A 103 -4.26 9.39 8.67
C ASP A 103 -3.34 8.84 7.59
N MET A 104 -3.90 8.24 6.56
CA MET A 104 -3.13 7.76 5.41
C MET A 104 -2.42 8.91 4.69
N ALA A 105 -3.09 10.04 4.48
CA ALA A 105 -2.50 11.23 3.86
C ALA A 105 -1.36 11.82 4.71
N ASP A 106 -1.56 11.95 6.02
CA ASP A 106 -0.55 12.49 6.94
C ASP A 106 0.69 11.58 7.03
N LEU A 107 0.49 10.28 7.21
CA LEU A 107 1.56 9.30 7.22
C LEU A 107 2.33 9.27 5.89
N ALA A 108 1.64 9.39 4.77
CA ALA A 108 2.25 9.43 3.46
C ALA A 108 3.13 10.68 3.28
N ALA A 109 2.64 11.85 3.71
CA ALA A 109 3.43 13.10 3.68
C ALA A 109 4.67 13.01 4.59
N PHE A 110 4.55 12.39 5.76
CA PHE A 110 5.70 12.16 6.65
C PHE A 110 6.76 11.29 5.99
N TYR A 111 6.39 10.10 5.49
CA TYR A 111 7.36 9.18 4.90
C TYR A 111 7.97 9.70 3.58
N GLU A 112 7.25 10.46 2.78
CA GLU A 112 7.81 11.11 1.60
C GLU A 112 8.93 12.09 1.95
N THR A 113 8.80 12.79 3.08
CA THR A 113 9.76 13.81 3.51
C THR A 113 10.87 13.28 4.42
N GLU A 114 10.75 12.06 4.94
CA GLU A 114 11.68 11.49 5.93
C GLU A 114 13.11 11.30 5.42
N ASN A 115 13.31 11.23 4.11
CA ASN A 115 14.63 11.09 3.50
C ASN A 115 14.97 12.16 2.45
N LYS A 116 14.76 13.41 2.75
CA LYS A 116 15.13 14.51 1.83
C LYS A 116 16.60 14.51 1.43
N ALA A 117 17.50 14.07 2.32
CA ALA A 117 18.92 13.95 2.03
C ALA A 117 19.25 12.87 0.97
N GLY A 118 18.35 11.94 0.71
CA GLY A 118 18.51 10.90 -0.31
C GLY A 118 18.13 11.36 -1.72
N ALA A 119 17.54 12.53 -1.90
CA ALA A 119 17.07 13.02 -3.20
C ALA A 119 18.20 13.08 -4.25
N ALA A 120 19.42 13.46 -3.84
CA ALA A 120 20.58 13.46 -4.74
C ALA A 120 20.95 12.08 -5.28
N ALA A 121 20.69 11.01 -4.52
CA ALA A 121 20.92 9.64 -4.98
C ALA A 121 19.91 9.21 -6.06
N ALA A 122 18.70 9.78 -6.03
CA ALA A 122 17.68 9.49 -7.04
C ALA A 122 18.00 10.06 -8.43
N ASP A 123 18.88 11.06 -8.49
CA ASP A 123 19.35 11.67 -9.75
C ASP A 123 20.57 10.94 -10.37
N ALA A 124 21.19 10.04 -9.60
CA ALA A 124 22.32 9.27 -10.13
C ALA A 124 21.86 8.37 -11.29
N ALA A 125 22.69 8.28 -12.32
CA ALA A 125 22.42 7.40 -13.43
C ALA A 125 22.30 5.94 -12.95
N ALA A 126 21.28 5.24 -13.43
CA ALA A 126 21.14 3.82 -13.18
C ALA A 126 22.33 3.06 -13.76
N ALA A 127 22.82 2.05 -13.06
CA ALA A 127 23.82 1.15 -13.63
C ALA A 127 23.26 0.49 -14.90
N THR A 128 24.09 0.42 -15.96
CA THR A 128 23.71 -0.22 -17.21
C THR A 128 23.33 -1.68 -16.95
N PRO A 129 22.12 -2.11 -17.29
CA PRO A 129 21.71 -3.50 -17.11
C PRO A 129 22.51 -4.42 -18.04
N SER A 130 22.77 -5.65 -17.61
CA SER A 130 23.27 -6.68 -18.53
C SER A 130 22.25 -6.93 -19.66
N PRO A 131 22.67 -7.46 -20.82
CA PRO A 131 21.75 -7.76 -21.93
C PRO A 131 20.53 -8.59 -21.47
N ALA A 132 20.74 -9.60 -20.63
CA ALA A 132 19.66 -10.43 -20.11
C ALA A 132 18.67 -9.64 -19.25
N ILE A 133 19.14 -8.71 -18.42
CA ILE A 133 18.26 -7.83 -17.62
C ILE A 133 17.54 -6.83 -18.52
N ALA A 134 18.22 -6.27 -19.52
CA ALA A 134 17.59 -5.36 -20.49
C ALA A 134 16.43 -6.02 -21.22
N ASP A 135 16.58 -7.27 -21.63
CA ASP A 135 15.51 -8.06 -22.26
C ASP A 135 14.33 -8.30 -21.31
N LEU A 136 14.60 -8.59 -20.03
CA LEU A 136 13.56 -8.74 -19.02
C LEU A 136 12.81 -7.42 -18.75
N LEU A 137 13.52 -6.30 -18.66
CA LEU A 137 12.92 -4.97 -18.50
C LEU A 137 12.02 -4.61 -19.68
N LYS A 138 12.47 -4.93 -20.91
CA LYS A 138 11.69 -4.76 -22.14
C LYS A 138 10.47 -5.68 -22.17
N LYS A 139 10.63 -6.97 -21.81
CA LYS A 139 9.53 -7.95 -21.71
C LYS A 139 8.40 -7.46 -20.80
N GLY A 140 8.72 -6.83 -19.66
CA GLY A 140 7.75 -6.30 -18.71
C GLY A 140 7.38 -4.83 -18.94
N ASN A 141 7.94 -4.17 -19.97
CA ASN A 141 7.75 -2.74 -20.24
C ASN A 141 7.88 -1.86 -18.98
N CYS A 142 8.82 -2.19 -18.08
CA CYS A 142 8.93 -1.64 -16.74
C CYS A 142 9.20 -0.12 -16.75
N ILE A 143 10.09 0.33 -17.65
CA ILE A 143 10.57 1.71 -17.73
C ILE A 143 9.43 2.68 -18.09
N SER A 144 8.48 2.27 -18.92
CA SER A 144 7.39 3.14 -19.38
C SER A 144 6.52 3.71 -18.24
N CYS A 145 6.48 3.03 -17.10
CA CYS A 145 5.69 3.46 -15.92
C CYS A 145 6.58 3.86 -14.74
N HIS A 146 7.67 3.09 -14.50
CA HIS A 146 8.53 3.31 -13.33
C HIS A 146 9.71 4.26 -13.60
N GLY A 147 9.85 4.76 -14.84
CA GLY A 147 10.94 5.66 -15.26
C GLY A 147 12.26 4.92 -15.49
N ASP A 148 13.18 5.58 -16.19
CA ASP A 148 14.45 4.98 -16.65
C ASP A 148 15.38 4.55 -15.51
N ASN A 149 15.35 5.29 -14.40
CA ASN A 149 16.17 5.03 -13.22
C ASN A 149 15.39 4.36 -12.08
N PHE A 150 14.11 4.04 -12.28
CA PHE A 150 13.22 3.44 -11.28
C PHE A 150 13.05 4.25 -9.98
N SER A 151 13.54 5.49 -9.94
CA SER A 151 13.36 6.44 -8.83
C SER A 151 12.35 7.55 -9.17
N LYS A 152 12.10 7.79 -10.47
CA LYS A 152 11.21 8.85 -10.97
C LYS A 152 10.12 8.24 -11.86
N PRO A 153 9.09 7.60 -11.28
CA PRO A 153 7.97 7.08 -12.05
C PRO A 153 7.21 8.22 -12.73
N ILE A 154 6.54 7.91 -13.86
CA ILE A 154 5.77 8.89 -14.64
C ILE A 154 4.55 9.45 -13.90
N ASP A 155 4.04 8.74 -12.92
CA ASP A 155 2.97 9.15 -12.02
C ASP A 155 3.38 8.88 -10.57
N PRO A 156 3.24 9.83 -9.65
CA PRO A 156 3.57 9.64 -8.24
C PRO A 156 2.67 8.62 -7.52
N ALA A 157 1.59 8.14 -8.14
CA ALA A 157 0.84 6.98 -7.67
C ALA A 157 1.55 5.64 -7.94
N TYR A 158 2.58 5.64 -8.78
CA TYR A 158 3.43 4.47 -8.99
C TYR A 158 4.63 4.48 -8.04
N PRO A 159 5.11 3.29 -7.60
CA PRO A 159 6.21 3.23 -6.66
C PRO A 159 7.57 3.52 -7.29
N LYS A 160 8.43 4.17 -6.51
CA LYS A 160 9.87 4.11 -6.68
C LYS A 160 10.33 2.69 -6.35
N LEU A 161 11.18 2.11 -7.19
CA LEU A 161 11.64 0.73 -7.08
C LEU A 161 13.13 0.63 -6.82
N ALA A 162 13.92 1.60 -7.29
CA ALA A 162 15.36 1.62 -7.16
C ALA A 162 15.80 1.45 -5.71
N GLY A 163 16.79 0.59 -5.48
CA GLY A 163 17.39 0.33 -4.18
C GLY A 163 16.50 -0.36 -3.15
N GLN A 164 15.26 -0.68 -3.48
CA GLN A 164 14.38 -1.44 -2.58
C GLN A 164 14.93 -2.85 -2.34
N HIS A 165 14.63 -3.46 -1.23
CA HIS A 165 15.07 -4.82 -0.88
C HIS A 165 14.70 -5.84 -1.95
N ALA A 166 15.69 -6.60 -2.44
CA ALA A 166 15.51 -7.57 -3.53
C ALA A 166 14.48 -8.67 -3.18
N ASP A 167 14.51 -9.17 -1.95
CA ASP A 167 13.59 -10.18 -1.43
C ASP A 167 12.14 -9.65 -1.42
N TYR A 168 11.93 -8.40 -1.00
CA TYR A 168 10.64 -7.76 -1.04
C TYR A 168 10.16 -7.50 -2.48
N LEU A 169 11.02 -7.02 -3.38
CA LEU A 169 10.68 -6.81 -4.80
C LEU A 169 10.26 -8.12 -5.46
N TYR A 170 11.00 -9.19 -5.20
CA TYR A 170 10.64 -10.53 -5.68
C TYR A 170 9.29 -10.99 -5.13
N TYR A 171 9.08 -10.87 -3.81
CA TYR A 171 7.78 -11.14 -3.19
C TYR A 171 6.66 -10.34 -3.84
N ALA A 172 6.89 -9.04 -4.10
CA ALA A 172 5.91 -8.16 -4.71
C ALA A 172 5.52 -8.61 -6.13
N LEU A 173 6.50 -8.96 -6.98
CA LEU A 173 6.24 -9.47 -8.33
C LEU A 173 5.46 -10.79 -8.28
N LYS A 174 5.88 -11.71 -7.41
CA LYS A 174 5.19 -12.98 -7.21
C LYS A 174 3.75 -12.79 -6.71
N ALA A 175 3.52 -11.82 -5.82
CA ALA A 175 2.19 -11.55 -5.29
C ALA A 175 1.19 -11.08 -6.37
N TYR A 176 1.66 -10.45 -7.45
CA TYR A 176 0.80 -10.12 -8.60
C TYR A 176 0.45 -11.34 -9.47
N GLN A 177 1.16 -12.45 -9.32
CA GLN A 177 0.87 -13.70 -10.03
C GLN A 177 -0.09 -14.62 -9.25
N VAL A 178 -0.34 -14.30 -7.97
CA VAL A 178 -1.25 -15.10 -7.13
C VAL A 178 -2.69 -14.78 -7.47
N ASP A 179 -3.46 -15.81 -7.83
CA ASP A 179 -4.90 -15.72 -8.03
C ASP A 179 -5.66 -16.38 -6.88
N LYS A 180 -6.80 -15.79 -6.50
CA LYS A 180 -7.81 -16.33 -5.57
C LYS A 180 -7.31 -16.77 -4.17
N ASN A 181 -6.13 -16.34 -3.72
CA ASN A 181 -5.68 -16.62 -2.37
C ASN A 181 -6.25 -15.57 -1.39
N PRO A 182 -6.86 -15.95 -0.25
CA PRO A 182 -7.47 -15.00 0.69
C PRO A 182 -6.44 -14.23 1.52
N GLN A 183 -5.24 -14.76 1.72
CA GLN A 183 -4.22 -14.21 2.63
C GLN A 183 -3.10 -13.45 1.94
N VAL A 184 -2.79 -13.80 0.69
CA VAL A 184 -1.67 -13.23 -0.06
C VAL A 184 -2.10 -12.85 -1.48
N GLY A 185 -1.36 -11.95 -2.09
CA GLY A 185 -1.61 -11.50 -3.47
C GLY A 185 -1.85 -10.00 -3.58
N ARG A 186 -1.77 -9.50 -4.79
CA ARG A 186 -2.02 -8.10 -5.16
C ARG A 186 -2.92 -8.04 -6.36
N ASN A 187 -4.05 -7.37 -6.21
CA ASN A 187 -5.09 -7.25 -7.24
C ASN A 187 -5.00 -5.89 -7.95
N ASN A 188 -3.91 -5.66 -8.67
CA ASN A 188 -3.77 -4.52 -9.57
C ASN A 188 -3.70 -5.04 -11.01
N PRO A 189 -4.72 -4.80 -11.87
CA PRO A 189 -4.81 -5.41 -13.20
C PRO A 189 -3.60 -5.13 -14.10
N ILE A 190 -3.06 -3.90 -14.05
CA ILE A 190 -1.89 -3.52 -14.85
C ILE A 190 -0.69 -4.36 -14.42
N MET A 191 -0.35 -4.32 -13.12
CA MET A 191 0.82 -5.04 -12.62
C MET A 191 0.65 -6.57 -12.68
N MET A 192 -0.57 -7.08 -12.57
CA MET A 192 -0.86 -8.50 -12.81
C MET A 192 -0.53 -8.89 -14.25
N GLY A 193 -0.94 -8.07 -15.23
CA GLY A 193 -0.58 -8.28 -16.64
C GLY A 193 0.92 -8.25 -16.89
N MET A 194 1.61 -7.27 -16.27
CA MET A 194 3.06 -7.11 -16.42
C MET A 194 3.89 -8.21 -15.73
N ALA A 195 3.44 -8.68 -14.54
CA ALA A 195 4.18 -9.69 -13.77
C ALA A 195 3.93 -11.14 -14.24
N ARG A 196 2.75 -11.43 -14.78
CA ARG A 196 2.34 -12.79 -15.16
C ARG A 196 3.29 -13.50 -16.12
N PRO A 197 3.90 -12.85 -17.13
CA PRO A 197 4.82 -13.53 -18.08
C PRO A 197 6.15 -13.97 -17.48
N PHE A 198 6.50 -13.55 -16.26
CA PHE A 198 7.80 -13.86 -15.68
C PHE A 198 7.81 -15.18 -14.92
N THR A 199 8.86 -15.96 -15.11
CA THR A 199 9.20 -17.06 -14.22
C THR A 199 9.71 -16.52 -12.88
N HIS A 200 9.70 -17.37 -11.84
CA HIS A 200 10.27 -16.99 -10.54
C HIS A 200 11.77 -16.64 -10.63
N ALA A 201 12.52 -17.30 -11.51
CA ALA A 201 13.95 -17.00 -11.74
C ALA A 201 14.13 -15.61 -12.37
N GLU A 202 13.35 -15.27 -13.39
CA GLU A 202 13.38 -13.96 -14.02
C GLU A 202 12.96 -12.84 -13.06
N ALA A 203 11.91 -13.06 -12.27
CA ALA A 203 11.47 -12.12 -11.24
C ALA A 203 12.54 -11.87 -10.17
N LYS A 204 13.31 -12.91 -9.77
CA LYS A 204 14.45 -12.76 -8.85
C LYS A 204 15.58 -11.94 -9.47
N GLN A 205 15.89 -12.16 -10.76
CA GLN A 205 16.93 -11.40 -11.46
C GLN A 205 16.55 -9.91 -11.56
N LEU A 206 15.32 -9.60 -11.95
CA LEU A 206 14.80 -8.22 -11.95
C LEU A 206 14.88 -7.58 -10.56
N ALA A 207 14.43 -8.27 -9.54
CA ALA A 207 14.47 -7.79 -8.17
C ALA A 207 15.90 -7.53 -7.67
N ALA A 208 16.84 -8.42 -7.99
CA ALA A 208 18.24 -8.25 -7.66
C ALA A 208 18.85 -7.02 -8.36
N TYR A 209 18.58 -6.83 -9.65
CA TYR A 209 19.04 -5.66 -10.40
C TYR A 209 18.48 -4.36 -9.79
N LEU A 210 17.16 -4.26 -9.59
CA LEU A 210 16.53 -3.06 -9.07
C LEU A 210 17.06 -2.68 -7.67
N ALA A 211 17.41 -3.66 -6.86
CA ALA A 211 17.97 -3.44 -5.53
C ALA A 211 19.37 -2.83 -5.54
N THR A 212 20.13 -2.94 -6.65
CA THR A 212 21.46 -2.34 -6.79
C THR A 212 21.45 -0.89 -7.27
N LEU A 213 20.28 -0.40 -7.71
CA LEU A 213 20.18 0.94 -8.27
C LEU A 213 20.26 2.02 -7.21
N PRO A 214 20.82 3.20 -7.53
CA PRO A 214 20.82 4.36 -6.65
C PRO A 214 19.41 4.76 -6.24
N SER A 215 19.19 5.08 -4.96
CA SER A 215 17.86 5.27 -4.40
C SER A 215 17.81 6.29 -3.29
N GLU A 216 16.70 6.99 -3.21
CA GLU A 216 16.31 7.76 -2.04
C GLU A 216 15.51 6.93 -1.00
N LEU A 217 15.10 5.69 -1.34
CA LEU A 217 14.38 4.84 -0.39
C LEU A 217 15.30 4.40 0.76
N LYS A 218 14.83 4.54 1.99
CA LYS A 218 15.58 4.13 3.19
C LYS A 218 14.67 3.55 4.27
N THR A 219 15.29 2.76 5.14
CA THR A 219 14.81 2.52 6.50
C THR A 219 15.41 3.58 7.40
N VAL A 220 14.60 4.44 7.99
CA VAL A 220 15.05 5.52 8.88
C VAL A 220 14.78 5.13 10.33
N PRO A 221 15.82 4.80 11.10
CA PRO A 221 15.67 4.48 12.52
C PRO A 221 15.23 5.71 13.31
N GLN A 222 14.27 5.52 14.22
CA GLN A 222 13.79 6.59 15.09
C GLN A 222 14.40 6.49 16.48
N SER A 223 15.05 7.57 16.96
CA SER A 223 15.75 7.60 18.25
C SER A 223 14.85 7.33 19.46
N ARG A 224 13.57 7.65 19.39
CA ARG A 224 12.60 7.43 20.47
C ARG A 224 12.28 5.97 20.79
N PHE A 225 12.76 5.04 19.96
CA PHE A 225 12.58 3.59 20.14
C PHE A 225 13.90 2.83 20.36
N ARG A 226 14.96 3.54 20.75
CA ARG A 226 16.25 2.97 21.09
C ARG A 226 16.40 2.82 22.60
#